data_358ca83fc30ef3659e0e5ed172d12eb8
#
_entry.id   358ca83fc30ef3659e0e5ed172d12eb8
#
_cell.length_a   1.000
_cell.length_b   1.000
_cell.length_c   1.000
_cell.angle_alpha   90.00
_cell.angle_beta   90.00
_cell.angle_gamma   90.00
#
_symmetry.space_group_name_H-M   'P 1'
#
loop_
_entity.id
_entity.type
_entity.pdbx_description
1 polymer ?
#
loop_
_entity_poly.entity_id
_entity_poly.type
_entity_poly.pdbx_seq_one_letter_code
_entity_poly.pdbx_strand_id
1 'polypeptide(L)'
;MNTATLSIVIPAYNSPNWITQCLSHLASALSNAGIPESQVIVVDDGSTDNTGDEAESFTGLNLTVLRQSNLGRFKARENGLALCTGTHVLFLDTRVFLGKDSLKFVLPFLQHPETSLWTADVQANTTGNPIARFWRAIENIFWRRYMNNPRTTSFGLEDFDYYPKGTTALIAPVELIREAISQFVPTVGDWRKVNDDTALLRFAAERTRINISPEYTCTYNARTNLRAFLKHANHRGSVLIDGYLRSGTRLNIPIWSVLILAPFGLYVAFSNLLLALIALAVIPLSVFVLVLSLGVRVKDALVLASLFWPFSIYYLLGMYWGLWLKFGRRNTSSEQL
;
A
#
# COMPACT_ATOMS: atom_id res chain seq x y z
N MET A 1 6.66 -1.94 -34.33
CA MET A 1 6.04 -1.70 -33.00
C MET A 1 7.10 -2.03 -31.98
N ASN A 2 7.49 -1.07 -31.12
CA ASN A 2 8.45 -1.37 -30.04
C ASN A 2 7.78 -2.34 -29.07
N THR A 3 8.37 -3.50 -28.89
CA THR A 3 7.92 -4.48 -27.87
C THR A 3 8.06 -3.84 -26.49
N ALA A 4 7.03 -3.95 -25.67
CA ALA A 4 7.09 -3.49 -24.29
C ALA A 4 8.19 -4.25 -23.53
N THR A 5 9.10 -3.53 -22.89
CA THR A 5 10.18 -4.07 -22.07
C THR A 5 9.97 -3.68 -20.62
N LEU A 6 10.28 -4.59 -19.69
CA LEU A 6 9.99 -4.44 -18.27
C LEU A 6 11.28 -4.26 -17.47
N SER A 7 11.36 -3.20 -16.66
CA SER A 7 12.31 -3.08 -15.55
C SER A 7 11.56 -3.28 -14.23
N ILE A 8 12.16 -3.96 -13.27
CA ILE A 8 11.58 -4.24 -11.96
C ILE A 8 12.35 -3.46 -10.90
N VAL A 9 11.64 -2.71 -10.04
CA VAL A 9 12.23 -1.95 -8.93
C VAL A 9 11.68 -2.46 -7.61
N ILE A 10 12.58 -2.91 -6.74
CA ILE A 10 12.26 -3.50 -5.43
C ILE A 10 12.91 -2.66 -4.33
N PRO A 11 12.17 -1.73 -3.68
CA PRO A 11 12.69 -1.04 -2.50
C PRO A 11 12.76 -2.03 -1.32
N ALA A 12 13.95 -2.15 -0.71
CA ALA A 12 14.22 -3.07 0.38
C ALA A 12 14.73 -2.32 1.61
N TYR A 13 14.22 -2.67 2.80
CA TYR A 13 14.70 -2.17 4.08
C TYR A 13 14.44 -3.19 5.18
N ASN A 14 15.50 -3.67 5.82
CA ASN A 14 15.44 -4.63 6.93
C ASN A 14 14.49 -5.81 6.66
N SER A 15 14.74 -6.53 5.57
CA SER A 15 13.87 -7.60 5.06
C SER A 15 14.63 -8.82 4.52
N PRO A 16 15.66 -9.34 5.21
CA PRO A 16 16.58 -10.36 4.66
C PRO A 16 15.86 -11.63 4.25
N ASN A 17 14.95 -12.15 5.09
CA ASN A 17 14.20 -13.38 4.82
C ASN A 17 13.13 -13.23 3.72
N TRP A 18 12.75 -11.99 3.42
CA TRP A 18 11.69 -11.71 2.43
C TRP A 18 12.26 -11.44 1.05
N ILE A 19 13.43 -10.80 0.96
CA ILE A 19 14.02 -10.43 -0.33
C ILE A 19 14.33 -11.66 -1.18
N THR A 20 14.94 -12.68 -0.60
CA THR A 20 15.28 -13.93 -1.31
C THR A 20 14.04 -14.64 -1.83
N GLN A 21 12.96 -14.73 -1.03
CA GLN A 21 11.70 -15.33 -1.45
C GLN A 21 11.02 -14.49 -2.54
N CYS A 22 11.01 -13.16 -2.40
CA CYS A 22 10.47 -12.25 -3.40
C CYS A 22 11.18 -12.43 -4.75
N LEU A 23 12.51 -12.44 -4.76
CA LEU A 23 13.32 -12.67 -5.96
C LEU A 23 13.08 -14.03 -6.58
N SER A 24 12.91 -15.10 -5.78
CA SER A 24 12.60 -16.44 -6.27
C SER A 24 11.24 -16.51 -6.99
N HIS A 25 10.20 -15.88 -6.40
CA HIS A 25 8.89 -15.81 -7.05
C HIS A 25 8.92 -14.94 -8.32
N LEU A 26 9.67 -13.82 -8.28
CA LEU A 26 9.87 -12.97 -9.45
C LEU A 26 10.58 -13.74 -10.58
N ALA A 27 11.67 -14.44 -10.29
CA ALA A 27 12.40 -15.24 -11.27
C ALA A 27 11.48 -16.27 -11.94
N SER A 28 10.66 -16.97 -11.14
CA SER A 28 9.66 -17.91 -11.66
C SER A 28 8.64 -17.24 -12.57
N ALA A 29 8.13 -16.05 -12.21
CA ALA A 29 7.15 -15.31 -13.00
C ALA A 29 7.76 -14.78 -14.32
N LEU A 30 8.99 -14.23 -14.28
CA LEU A 30 9.72 -13.77 -15.46
C LEU A 30 10.03 -14.91 -16.43
N SER A 31 10.52 -16.03 -15.92
CA SER A 31 10.80 -17.22 -16.73
C SER A 31 9.52 -17.75 -17.40
N ASN A 32 8.43 -17.87 -16.65
CA ASN A 32 7.14 -18.34 -17.18
C ASN A 32 6.52 -17.39 -18.22
N ALA A 33 6.84 -16.10 -18.13
CA ALA A 33 6.42 -15.09 -19.08
C ALA A 33 7.33 -14.97 -20.32
N GLY A 34 8.44 -15.71 -20.36
CA GLY A 34 9.39 -15.69 -21.47
C GLY A 34 10.29 -14.45 -21.53
N ILE A 35 10.47 -13.76 -20.40
CA ILE A 35 11.31 -12.55 -20.28
C ILE A 35 12.31 -12.65 -19.11
N PRO A 36 13.11 -13.74 -18.99
CA PRO A 36 14.00 -13.95 -17.86
C PRO A 36 15.10 -12.89 -17.74
N GLU A 37 15.47 -12.25 -18.87
CA GLU A 37 16.54 -11.23 -18.93
C GLU A 37 16.07 -9.82 -18.54
N SER A 38 14.84 -9.67 -18.05
CA SER A 38 14.34 -8.37 -17.60
C SER A 38 15.22 -7.77 -16.53
N GLN A 39 15.45 -6.47 -16.60
CA GLN A 39 16.25 -5.73 -15.62
C GLN A 39 15.59 -5.75 -14.25
N VAL A 40 16.31 -6.16 -13.21
CA VAL A 40 15.85 -6.13 -11.82
C VAL A 40 16.77 -5.22 -11.00
N ILE A 41 16.18 -4.24 -10.32
CA ILE A 41 16.89 -3.26 -9.49
C ILE A 41 16.35 -3.39 -8.07
N VAL A 42 17.18 -3.90 -7.15
CA VAL A 42 16.90 -3.85 -5.72
C VAL A 42 17.51 -2.57 -5.17
N VAL A 43 16.72 -1.74 -4.52
CA VAL A 43 17.20 -0.54 -3.84
C VAL A 43 17.20 -0.80 -2.34
N ASP A 44 18.40 -1.07 -1.78
CA ASP A 44 18.59 -1.21 -0.33
C ASP A 44 18.63 0.19 0.31
N ASP A 45 17.52 0.55 0.95
CA ASP A 45 17.27 1.85 1.57
C ASP A 45 17.93 1.97 2.97
N GLY A 46 19.21 1.61 3.05
CA GLY A 46 20.03 1.73 4.26
C GLY A 46 19.69 0.67 5.31
N SER A 47 19.55 -0.58 4.90
CA SER A 47 19.34 -1.69 5.83
C SER A 47 20.51 -1.81 6.82
N THR A 48 20.17 -2.16 8.06
CA THR A 48 21.12 -2.43 9.14
C THR A 48 21.35 -3.93 9.38
N ASP A 49 20.73 -4.74 8.55
CA ASP A 49 20.87 -6.20 8.49
C ASP A 49 21.45 -6.62 7.14
N ASN A 50 21.49 -7.93 6.86
CA ASN A 50 22.06 -8.48 5.63
C ASN A 50 21.13 -8.43 4.40
N THR A 51 20.09 -7.58 4.39
CA THR A 51 19.12 -7.49 3.27
C THR A 51 19.80 -7.23 1.92
N GLY A 52 20.73 -6.28 1.87
CA GLY A 52 21.47 -5.96 0.64
C GLY A 52 22.36 -7.11 0.18
N ASP A 53 23.06 -7.77 1.12
CA ASP A 53 23.95 -8.89 0.83
C ASP A 53 23.19 -10.12 0.33
N GLU A 54 22.03 -10.41 0.91
CA GLU A 54 21.10 -11.46 0.45
C GLU A 54 20.59 -11.19 -0.98
N ALA A 55 20.33 -9.92 -1.30
CA ALA A 55 19.94 -9.56 -2.65
C ALA A 55 21.10 -9.72 -3.65
N GLU A 56 22.31 -9.27 -3.30
CA GLU A 56 23.51 -9.37 -4.15
C GLU A 56 23.93 -10.81 -4.40
N SER A 57 23.72 -11.70 -3.41
CA SER A 57 24.05 -13.13 -3.53
C SER A 57 23.03 -13.92 -4.39
N PHE A 58 21.88 -13.32 -4.72
CA PHE A 58 20.85 -14.01 -5.48
C PHE A 58 21.27 -14.18 -6.95
N THR A 59 21.16 -15.40 -7.46
CA THR A 59 21.48 -15.77 -8.85
C THR A 59 20.22 -16.08 -9.67
N GLY A 60 20.33 -15.98 -10.99
CA GLY A 60 19.23 -16.33 -11.92
C GLY A 60 18.33 -15.15 -12.31
N LEU A 61 18.77 -13.92 -12.02
CA LEU A 61 18.14 -12.67 -12.49
C LEU A 61 19.22 -11.72 -13.02
N ASN A 62 18.85 -10.88 -13.98
CA ASN A 62 19.66 -9.70 -14.38
C ASN A 62 19.49 -8.61 -13.31
N LEU A 63 20.18 -8.82 -12.19
CA LEU A 63 19.99 -8.08 -10.93
C LEU A 63 21.09 -7.07 -10.67
N THR A 64 20.70 -5.87 -10.28
CA THR A 64 21.58 -4.82 -9.74
C THR A 64 21.08 -4.40 -8.36
N VAL A 65 21.98 -4.28 -7.38
CA VAL A 65 21.64 -3.74 -6.06
C VAL A 65 22.20 -2.31 -5.94
N LEU A 66 21.31 -1.35 -5.70
CA LEU A 66 21.63 0.03 -5.40
C LEU A 66 21.52 0.24 -3.88
N ARG A 67 22.62 0.62 -3.22
CA ARG A 67 22.62 0.94 -1.78
C ARG A 67 22.53 2.44 -1.57
N GLN A 68 21.66 2.87 -0.67
CA GLN A 68 21.50 4.29 -0.29
C GLN A 68 21.34 4.42 1.22
N SER A 69 21.48 5.63 1.77
CA SER A 69 21.04 5.92 3.13
C SER A 69 19.51 5.82 3.24
N ASN A 70 18.98 5.57 4.44
CA ASN A 70 17.53 5.44 4.63
C ASN A 70 16.81 6.76 4.33
N LEU A 71 16.31 6.90 3.11
CA LEU A 71 15.55 8.04 2.60
C LEU A 71 14.05 7.76 2.52
N GLY A 72 13.64 6.52 2.72
CA GLY A 72 12.26 6.07 2.64
C GLY A 72 11.87 5.49 1.28
N ARG A 73 10.78 4.74 1.29
CA ARG A 73 10.30 3.94 0.16
C ARG A 73 10.08 4.76 -1.13
N PHE A 74 9.57 5.99 -1.00
CA PHE A 74 9.39 6.87 -2.15
C PHE A 74 10.71 7.14 -2.86
N LYS A 75 11.74 7.57 -2.11
CA LYS A 75 13.06 7.86 -2.67
C LYS A 75 13.76 6.62 -3.20
N ALA A 76 13.57 5.47 -2.57
CA ALA A 76 14.08 4.21 -3.08
C ALA A 76 13.46 3.85 -4.44
N ARG A 77 12.15 4.05 -4.62
CA ARG A 77 11.49 3.87 -5.92
C ARG A 77 11.95 4.87 -6.98
N GLU A 78 12.08 6.14 -6.60
CA GLU A 78 12.58 7.19 -7.48
C GLU A 78 14.01 6.88 -7.99
N ASN A 79 14.91 6.51 -7.09
CA ASN A 79 16.30 6.17 -7.44
C ASN A 79 16.38 4.89 -8.28
N GLY A 80 15.56 3.88 -7.97
CA GLY A 80 15.45 2.69 -8.81
C GLY A 80 14.87 3.00 -10.19
N LEU A 81 13.85 3.86 -10.27
CA LEU A 81 13.23 4.27 -11.54
C LEU A 81 14.22 5.05 -12.44
N ALA A 82 15.16 5.79 -11.85
CA ALA A 82 16.20 6.51 -12.61
C ALA A 82 17.12 5.56 -13.38
N LEU A 83 17.29 4.32 -12.90
CA LEU A 83 18.10 3.28 -13.53
C LEU A 83 17.31 2.41 -14.53
N CYS A 84 15.99 2.56 -14.62
CA CYS A 84 15.16 1.76 -15.51
C CYS A 84 15.48 2.02 -16.98
N THR A 85 15.72 0.95 -17.72
CA THR A 85 15.94 0.95 -19.18
C THR A 85 14.72 0.46 -19.97
N GLY A 86 13.77 -0.19 -19.29
CA GLY A 86 12.55 -0.68 -19.90
C GLY A 86 11.53 0.43 -20.19
N THR A 87 10.57 0.14 -21.07
CA THR A 87 9.43 1.04 -21.37
C THR A 87 8.43 1.09 -20.22
N HIS A 88 8.37 0.01 -19.43
CA HIS A 88 7.50 -0.13 -18.25
C HIS A 88 8.32 -0.47 -17.02
N VAL A 89 7.85 0.00 -15.87
CA VAL A 89 8.37 -0.38 -14.55
C VAL A 89 7.35 -1.22 -13.81
N LEU A 90 7.82 -2.31 -13.18
CA LEU A 90 7.11 -3.02 -12.13
C LEU A 90 7.70 -2.59 -10.78
N PHE A 91 6.94 -1.84 -9.97
CA PHE A 91 7.25 -1.72 -8.54
C PHE A 91 6.79 -2.96 -7.80
N LEU A 92 7.67 -3.56 -7.01
CA LEU A 92 7.39 -4.77 -6.24
C LEU A 92 7.94 -4.63 -4.82
N ASP A 93 7.10 -4.79 -3.80
CA ASP A 93 7.56 -4.75 -2.41
C ASP A 93 8.19 -6.10 -2.00
N THR A 94 9.18 -6.09 -1.09
CA THR A 94 9.91 -7.31 -0.64
C THR A 94 9.03 -8.40 -0.01
N ARG A 95 7.86 -8.04 0.53
CA ARG A 95 6.91 -8.99 1.14
C ARG A 95 5.84 -9.50 0.20
N VAL A 96 6.03 -9.25 -1.10
CA VAL A 96 5.08 -9.55 -2.16
C VAL A 96 5.62 -10.65 -3.06
N PHE A 97 4.87 -11.72 -3.19
CA PHE A 97 5.21 -12.86 -4.03
C PHE A 97 4.29 -12.88 -5.25
N LEU A 98 4.82 -12.56 -6.41
CA LEU A 98 4.07 -12.61 -7.67
C LEU A 98 3.56 -14.02 -7.95
N GLY A 99 2.33 -14.09 -8.44
CA GLY A 99 1.81 -15.33 -9.02
C GLY A 99 2.62 -15.72 -10.26
N LYS A 100 2.88 -17.01 -10.42
CA LYS A 100 3.71 -17.54 -11.52
C LYS A 100 3.23 -17.09 -12.90
N ASP A 101 1.91 -17.02 -13.11
CA ASP A 101 1.29 -16.68 -14.39
C ASP A 101 0.99 -15.17 -14.55
N SER A 102 1.20 -14.37 -13.50
CA SER A 102 0.80 -12.98 -13.45
C SER A 102 1.43 -12.11 -14.55
N LEU A 103 2.74 -12.25 -14.78
CA LEU A 103 3.41 -11.50 -15.84
C LEU A 103 3.04 -12.02 -17.23
N LYS A 104 2.89 -13.33 -17.40
CA LYS A 104 2.44 -13.91 -18.67
C LYS A 104 1.08 -13.38 -19.09
N PHE A 105 0.16 -13.19 -18.11
CA PHE A 105 -1.15 -12.62 -18.36
C PHE A 105 -1.07 -11.15 -18.78
N VAL A 106 -0.29 -10.31 -18.07
CA VAL A 106 -0.34 -8.86 -18.24
C VAL A 106 0.47 -8.34 -19.44
N LEU A 107 1.56 -9.01 -19.82
CA LEU A 107 2.48 -8.55 -20.86
C LEU A 107 1.83 -8.18 -22.20
N PRO A 108 0.86 -8.97 -22.75
CA PRO A 108 0.22 -8.61 -24.02
C PRO A 108 -0.48 -7.25 -24.01
N PHE A 109 -0.99 -6.82 -22.85
CA PHE A 109 -1.71 -5.56 -22.67
C PHE A 109 -0.78 -4.34 -22.62
N LEU A 110 0.49 -4.51 -22.25
CA LEU A 110 1.43 -3.39 -22.09
C LEU A 110 1.79 -2.69 -23.40
N GLN A 111 1.47 -3.30 -24.54
CA GLN A 111 1.73 -2.71 -25.86
C GLN A 111 0.73 -1.61 -26.24
N HIS A 112 -0.38 -1.48 -25.54
CA HIS A 112 -1.45 -0.53 -25.80
C HIS A 112 -1.52 0.50 -24.66
N PRO A 113 -1.41 1.81 -24.97
CA PRO A 113 -1.37 2.86 -23.93
C PRO A 113 -2.54 2.81 -22.94
N GLU A 114 -3.76 2.52 -23.43
CA GLU A 114 -4.98 2.46 -22.62
C GLU A 114 -5.03 1.27 -21.65
N THR A 115 -4.23 0.24 -21.90
CA THR A 115 -4.16 -0.96 -21.04
C THR A 115 -2.76 -1.19 -20.45
N SER A 116 -1.89 -0.19 -20.44
CA SER A 116 -0.49 -0.31 -20.03
C SER A 116 -0.25 -0.10 -18.52
N LEU A 117 -1.28 0.32 -17.76
CA LEU A 117 -1.20 0.57 -16.31
C LEU A 117 -2.00 -0.49 -15.54
N TRP A 118 -1.32 -1.25 -14.69
CA TRP A 118 -1.89 -2.36 -13.93
C TRP A 118 -1.53 -2.31 -12.45
N THR A 119 -2.52 -2.44 -11.58
CA THR A 119 -2.33 -2.80 -10.17
C THR A 119 -2.68 -4.27 -9.96
N ALA A 120 -1.90 -4.98 -9.16
CA ALA A 120 -2.19 -6.40 -8.92
C ALA A 120 -3.42 -6.58 -8.01
N ASP A 121 -4.13 -7.70 -8.19
CA ASP A 121 -5.06 -8.24 -7.20
C ASP A 121 -4.27 -8.85 -6.05
N VAL A 122 -4.10 -8.08 -4.97
CA VAL A 122 -3.27 -8.44 -3.83
C VAL A 122 -4.02 -9.39 -2.90
N GLN A 123 -3.54 -10.62 -2.79
CA GLN A 123 -4.09 -11.63 -1.90
C GLN A 123 -3.30 -11.66 -0.58
N ALA A 124 -3.93 -11.30 0.54
CA ALA A 124 -3.28 -11.38 1.84
C ALA A 124 -3.10 -12.86 2.27
N ASN A 125 -1.88 -13.23 2.65
CA ASN A 125 -1.64 -14.55 3.27
C ASN A 125 -2.22 -14.56 4.70
N THR A 126 -3.40 -15.14 4.84
CA THR A 126 -4.15 -15.19 6.11
C THR A 126 -3.90 -16.47 6.91
N THR A 127 -3.09 -17.40 6.41
CA THR A 127 -2.81 -18.68 7.07
C THR A 127 -2.07 -18.45 8.38
N GLY A 128 -2.67 -18.83 9.51
CA GLY A 128 -2.09 -18.64 10.84
C GLY A 128 -1.86 -17.18 11.27
N ASN A 129 -2.33 -16.18 10.47
CA ASN A 129 -2.06 -14.77 10.71
C ASN A 129 -3.35 -13.97 10.94
N PRO A 130 -3.76 -13.71 12.20
CA PRO A 130 -4.94 -12.92 12.51
C PRO A 130 -4.81 -11.46 12.05
N ILE A 131 -3.60 -10.89 12.01
CA ILE A 131 -3.37 -9.53 11.54
C ILE A 131 -3.65 -9.41 10.03
N ALA A 132 -3.24 -10.39 9.24
CA ALA A 132 -3.59 -10.45 7.83
C ALA A 132 -5.10 -10.56 7.61
N ARG A 133 -5.81 -11.36 8.45
CA ARG A 133 -7.29 -11.44 8.44
C ARG A 133 -7.96 -10.12 8.76
N PHE A 134 -7.43 -9.38 9.74
CA PHE A 134 -7.92 -8.04 10.08
C PHE A 134 -7.87 -7.10 8.88
N TRP A 135 -6.71 -7.00 8.21
CA TRP A 135 -6.56 -6.16 7.02
C TRP A 135 -7.45 -6.62 5.86
N ARG A 136 -7.53 -7.93 5.64
CA ARG A 136 -8.43 -8.51 4.62
C ARG A 136 -9.91 -8.14 4.88
N ALA A 137 -10.36 -8.16 6.13
CA ALA A 137 -11.72 -7.74 6.48
C ALA A 137 -11.96 -6.28 6.13
N ILE A 138 -10.99 -5.40 6.45
CA ILE A 138 -11.05 -3.97 6.07
C ILE A 138 -11.09 -3.79 4.56
N GLU A 139 -10.22 -4.47 3.81
CA GLU A 139 -10.18 -4.43 2.35
C GLU A 139 -11.51 -4.86 1.73
N ASN A 140 -12.10 -5.96 2.21
CA ASN A 140 -13.40 -6.45 1.76
C ASN A 140 -14.53 -5.43 1.99
N ILE A 141 -14.48 -4.64 3.06
CA ILE A 141 -15.47 -3.60 3.34
C ILE A 141 -15.28 -2.40 2.43
N PHE A 142 -14.04 -1.87 2.35
CA PHE A 142 -13.76 -0.64 1.61
C PHE A 142 -13.86 -0.82 0.09
N TRP A 143 -13.40 -1.97 -0.43
CA TRP A 143 -13.36 -2.25 -1.87
C TRP A 143 -14.34 -3.35 -2.29
N ARG A 144 -15.46 -3.46 -1.59
CA ARG A 144 -16.47 -4.50 -1.82
C ARG A 144 -16.98 -4.57 -3.27
N ARG A 145 -16.93 -3.46 -4.03
CA ARG A 145 -17.29 -3.45 -5.47
C ARG A 145 -16.46 -4.45 -6.28
N TYR A 146 -15.18 -4.54 -5.97
CA TYR A 146 -14.26 -5.49 -6.59
C TYR A 146 -14.20 -6.80 -5.82
N MET A 147 -14.02 -6.73 -4.50
CA MET A 147 -13.76 -7.92 -3.66
C MET A 147 -14.91 -8.94 -3.63
N ASN A 148 -16.16 -8.50 -3.83
CA ASN A 148 -17.31 -9.41 -3.88
C ASN A 148 -17.42 -10.16 -5.23
N ASN A 149 -16.84 -9.62 -6.30
CA ASN A 149 -16.82 -10.24 -7.63
C ASN A 149 -15.56 -9.82 -8.37
N PRO A 150 -14.38 -10.39 -8.00
CA PRO A 150 -13.13 -10.09 -8.67
C PRO A 150 -13.19 -10.48 -10.15
N ARG A 151 -12.84 -9.55 -11.01
CA ARG A 151 -12.83 -9.73 -12.47
C ARG A 151 -11.86 -8.79 -13.13
N THR A 152 -11.45 -9.08 -14.34
CA THR A 152 -10.70 -8.13 -15.17
C THR A 152 -11.54 -6.91 -15.44
N THR A 153 -11.06 -5.75 -15.02
CA THR A 153 -11.74 -4.46 -15.16
C THR A 153 -10.74 -3.32 -15.08
N SER A 154 -11.21 -2.10 -15.32
CA SER A 154 -10.43 -0.88 -15.14
C SER A 154 -11.23 0.17 -14.39
N PHE A 155 -10.53 1.08 -13.71
CA PHE A 155 -11.14 2.21 -13.01
C PHE A 155 -10.34 3.49 -13.30
N GLY A 156 -11.01 4.62 -13.32
CA GLY A 156 -10.42 5.95 -13.45
C GLY A 156 -10.57 6.76 -12.17
N LEU A 157 -10.42 8.07 -12.28
CA LEU A 157 -10.52 8.99 -11.16
C LEU A 157 -11.92 8.96 -10.51
N GLU A 158 -12.97 8.76 -11.30
CA GLU A 158 -14.37 8.70 -10.89
C GLU A 158 -14.67 7.55 -9.94
N ASP A 159 -13.99 6.42 -10.13
CA ASP A 159 -14.14 5.20 -9.32
C ASP A 159 -12.97 4.93 -8.39
N PHE A 160 -11.98 5.83 -8.34
CA PHE A 160 -10.69 5.65 -7.69
C PHE A 160 -10.78 5.11 -6.26
N ASP A 161 -11.69 5.63 -5.47
CA ASP A 161 -11.82 5.27 -4.04
C ASP A 161 -12.58 3.95 -3.79
N TYR A 162 -13.10 3.30 -4.86
CA TYR A 162 -13.90 2.07 -4.75
C TYR A 162 -13.14 0.80 -5.14
N TYR A 163 -11.91 0.92 -5.65
CA TYR A 163 -11.10 -0.21 -6.10
C TYR A 163 -9.82 -0.35 -5.29
N PRO A 164 -9.33 -1.59 -5.08
CA PRO A 164 -8.02 -1.82 -4.48
C PRO A 164 -6.94 -1.27 -5.40
N LYS A 165 -5.96 -0.59 -4.80
CA LYS A 165 -4.87 0.05 -5.52
C LYS A 165 -3.67 0.25 -4.61
N GLY A 166 -2.49 0.25 -5.18
CA GLY A 166 -1.23 0.47 -4.48
C GLY A 166 -0.05 0.26 -5.40
N THR A 167 1.11 0.67 -4.94
CA THR A 167 2.38 0.47 -5.64
C THR A 167 3.08 -0.84 -5.22
N THR A 168 2.37 -1.70 -4.51
CA THR A 168 2.85 -2.99 -3.96
C THR A 168 3.28 -3.98 -5.05
N ALA A 169 2.52 -4.05 -6.16
CA ALA A 169 2.85 -4.71 -7.42
C ALA A 169 2.17 -3.90 -8.54
N LEU A 170 2.79 -2.81 -8.94
CA LEU A 170 2.28 -1.87 -9.93
C LEU A 170 3.12 -1.93 -11.20
N ILE A 171 2.50 -2.21 -12.34
CA ILE A 171 3.12 -2.03 -13.67
C ILE A 171 2.60 -0.75 -14.28
N ALA A 172 3.51 0.10 -14.73
CA ALA A 172 3.16 1.37 -15.37
C ALA A 172 4.22 1.76 -16.42
N PRO A 173 3.85 2.59 -17.42
CA PRO A 173 4.83 3.22 -18.28
C PRO A 173 5.84 4.05 -17.47
N VAL A 174 7.13 3.89 -17.74
CA VAL A 174 8.21 4.58 -17.01
C VAL A 174 8.03 6.09 -17.06
N GLU A 175 7.69 6.64 -18.23
CA GLU A 175 7.51 8.08 -18.41
C GLU A 175 6.33 8.63 -17.60
N LEU A 176 5.21 7.89 -17.52
CA LEU A 176 4.06 8.28 -16.70
C LEU A 176 4.44 8.41 -15.21
N ILE A 177 5.25 7.47 -14.71
CA ILE A 177 5.70 7.50 -13.31
C ILE A 177 6.76 8.58 -13.09
N ARG A 178 7.66 8.81 -14.04
CA ARG A 178 8.62 9.93 -13.98
C ARG A 178 7.91 11.27 -13.89
N GLU A 179 6.90 11.48 -14.72
CA GLU A 179 6.07 12.68 -14.68
C GLU A 179 5.33 12.80 -13.34
N ALA A 180 4.71 11.71 -12.85
CA ALA A 180 4.03 11.69 -11.56
C ALA A 180 4.96 12.05 -10.39
N ILE A 181 6.18 11.54 -10.39
CA ILE A 181 7.20 11.84 -9.37
C ILE A 181 7.67 13.30 -9.47
N SER A 182 7.89 13.82 -10.68
CA SER A 182 8.35 15.20 -10.87
C SER A 182 7.34 16.25 -10.40
N GLN A 183 6.04 15.92 -10.42
CA GLN A 183 4.96 16.79 -9.96
C GLN A 183 4.55 16.50 -8.50
N PHE A 184 5.18 15.51 -7.87
CA PHE A 184 4.83 15.14 -6.52
C PHE A 184 5.39 16.14 -5.50
N VAL A 185 4.49 16.80 -4.77
CA VAL A 185 4.83 17.71 -3.68
C VAL A 185 4.52 17.02 -2.35
N PRO A 186 5.54 16.71 -1.53
CA PRO A 186 5.31 16.11 -0.22
C PRO A 186 4.59 17.10 0.70
N THR A 187 3.57 16.63 1.41
CA THR A 187 2.86 17.45 2.40
C THR A 187 3.53 17.38 3.77
N VAL A 188 4.50 16.47 3.94
CA VAL A 188 5.31 16.29 5.15
C VAL A 188 6.79 16.40 4.82
N GLY A 189 7.57 17.03 5.68
CA GLY A 189 9.01 17.27 5.46
C GLY A 189 9.93 16.03 5.61
N ASP A 190 9.37 14.85 5.93
CA ASP A 190 10.12 13.59 6.08
C ASP A 190 9.66 12.60 5.00
N TRP A 191 10.51 12.35 4.00
CA TRP A 191 10.22 11.45 2.88
C TRP A 191 9.85 10.02 3.30
N ARG A 192 10.29 9.57 4.49
CA ARG A 192 9.93 8.24 5.05
C ARG A 192 8.46 8.13 5.46
N LYS A 193 7.76 9.26 5.57
CA LYS A 193 6.36 9.35 6.03
C LYS A 193 5.37 9.82 4.96
N VAL A 194 5.85 10.03 3.76
CA VAL A 194 5.07 10.48 2.63
C VAL A 194 4.07 9.40 2.18
N ASN A 195 2.86 9.83 1.82
CA ASN A 195 1.88 8.98 1.12
C ASN A 195 2.10 9.11 -0.39
N ASP A 196 3.04 8.33 -0.91
CA ASP A 196 3.37 8.28 -2.33
C ASP A 196 2.29 7.55 -3.17
N ASP A 197 1.81 6.41 -2.67
CA ASP A 197 0.94 5.50 -3.42
C ASP A 197 -0.32 6.20 -3.95
N THR A 198 -1.05 6.90 -3.08
CA THR A 198 -2.32 7.56 -3.45
C THR A 198 -2.09 8.72 -4.42
N ALA A 199 -1.03 9.51 -4.22
CA ALA A 199 -0.77 10.67 -5.06
C ALA A 199 -0.33 10.26 -6.47
N LEU A 200 0.63 9.33 -6.60
CA LEU A 200 1.12 8.82 -7.88
C LEU A 200 0.00 8.15 -8.68
N LEU A 201 -0.80 7.30 -8.00
CA LEU A 201 -1.89 6.61 -8.69
C LEU A 201 -3.05 7.54 -9.06
N ARG A 202 -3.31 8.59 -8.28
CA ARG A 202 -4.32 9.59 -8.63
C ARG A 202 -3.89 10.40 -9.84
N PHE A 203 -2.62 10.82 -9.88
CA PHE A 203 -2.03 11.47 -11.05
C PHE A 203 -2.14 10.61 -12.32
N ALA A 204 -1.84 9.31 -12.19
CA ALA A 204 -1.97 8.38 -13.29
C ALA A 204 -3.43 8.18 -13.73
N ALA A 205 -4.38 8.09 -12.77
CA ALA A 205 -5.81 7.94 -13.03
C ALA A 205 -6.46 9.15 -13.72
N GLU A 206 -5.84 10.34 -13.65
CA GLU A 206 -6.23 11.53 -14.42
C GLU A 206 -5.90 11.42 -15.91
N ARG A 207 -4.95 10.56 -16.28
CA ARG A 207 -4.40 10.42 -17.65
C ARG A 207 -4.79 9.12 -18.33
N THR A 208 -4.94 8.07 -17.58
CA THR A 208 -5.29 6.74 -18.11
C THR A 208 -6.07 5.93 -17.07
N ARG A 209 -6.67 4.84 -17.50
CA ARG A 209 -7.37 3.93 -16.58
C ARG A 209 -6.37 2.97 -15.93
N ILE A 210 -6.61 2.64 -14.66
CA ILE A 210 -5.86 1.63 -13.93
C ILE A 210 -6.57 0.30 -14.09
N ASN A 211 -5.87 -0.70 -14.63
CA ASN A 211 -6.40 -2.03 -14.82
C ASN A 211 -6.12 -2.92 -13.61
N ILE A 212 -7.02 -3.85 -13.34
CA ILE A 212 -6.92 -4.86 -12.28
C ILE A 212 -7.56 -6.17 -12.75
N SER A 213 -6.95 -7.30 -12.39
CA SER A 213 -7.47 -8.63 -12.72
C SER A 213 -7.05 -9.66 -11.67
N PRO A 214 -7.89 -10.65 -11.35
CA PRO A 214 -7.48 -11.79 -10.52
C PRO A 214 -6.39 -12.65 -11.18
N GLU A 215 -6.17 -12.56 -12.49
CA GLU A 215 -5.04 -13.20 -13.18
C GLU A 215 -3.71 -12.47 -13.00
N TYR A 216 -3.74 -11.14 -12.78
CA TYR A 216 -2.56 -10.39 -12.35
C TYR A 216 -2.55 -10.29 -10.83
N THR A 217 -2.13 -11.35 -10.18
CA THR A 217 -2.23 -11.52 -8.73
C THR A 217 -0.87 -11.62 -8.04
N CYS A 218 -0.83 -11.29 -6.77
CA CYS A 218 0.31 -11.51 -5.88
C CYS A 218 -0.14 -11.83 -4.47
N THR A 219 0.72 -12.51 -3.70
CA THR A 219 0.50 -12.80 -2.29
C THR A 219 1.27 -11.81 -1.43
N TYR A 220 0.58 -11.07 -0.55
CA TYR A 220 1.20 -10.19 0.43
C TYR A 220 1.35 -10.87 1.79
N ASN A 221 2.57 -10.88 2.32
CA ASN A 221 2.90 -11.45 3.62
C ASN A 221 2.92 -10.35 4.70
N ALA A 222 1.77 -10.18 5.35
CA ALA A 222 1.60 -9.18 6.40
C ALA A 222 2.46 -9.50 7.64
N ARG A 223 2.71 -8.47 8.46
CA ARG A 223 3.35 -8.62 9.77
C ARG A 223 2.53 -9.54 10.66
N THR A 224 3.20 -10.30 11.57
CA THR A 224 2.55 -11.32 12.40
C THR A 224 2.44 -10.92 13.88
N ASN A 225 3.21 -9.93 14.34
CA ASN A 225 3.23 -9.54 15.75
C ASN A 225 2.40 -8.27 16.04
N LEU A 226 1.78 -8.23 17.21
CA LEU A 226 0.88 -7.14 17.64
C LEU A 226 1.59 -5.77 17.66
N ARG A 227 2.84 -5.69 18.13
CA ARG A 227 3.59 -4.42 18.20
C ARG A 227 3.78 -3.81 16.82
N ALA A 228 4.15 -4.62 15.83
CA ALA A 228 4.31 -4.18 14.46
C ALA A 228 2.96 -3.80 13.80
N PHE A 229 1.87 -4.50 14.18
CA PHE A 229 0.52 -4.16 13.75
C PHE A 229 0.10 -2.78 14.28
N LEU A 230 0.28 -2.51 15.56
CA LEU A 230 -0.08 -1.22 16.17
C LEU A 230 0.76 -0.06 15.62
N LYS A 231 2.07 -0.29 15.42
CA LYS A 231 2.93 0.70 14.74
C LYS A 231 2.45 0.98 13.32
N HIS A 232 2.02 -0.06 12.59
CA HIS A 232 1.46 0.08 11.24
C HIS A 232 0.10 0.78 11.25
N ALA A 233 -0.77 0.49 12.21
CA ALA A 233 -2.05 1.20 12.39
C ALA A 233 -1.83 2.70 12.63
N ASN A 234 -0.89 3.08 13.50
CA ASN A 234 -0.52 4.47 13.74
C ASN A 234 0.00 5.16 12.46
N HIS A 235 0.94 4.52 11.76
CA HIS A 235 1.44 5.04 10.48
C HIS A 235 0.31 5.22 9.45
N ARG A 236 -0.59 4.23 9.30
CA ARG A 236 -1.74 4.32 8.40
C ARG A 236 -2.69 5.45 8.75
N GLY A 237 -2.89 5.73 10.05
CA GLY A 237 -3.67 6.89 10.50
C GLY A 237 -3.08 8.22 10.02
N SER A 238 -1.77 8.42 10.14
CA SER A 238 -1.11 9.64 9.65
C SER A 238 -1.17 9.78 8.13
N VAL A 239 -0.95 8.69 7.41
CA VAL A 239 -1.01 8.63 5.94
C VAL A 239 -2.42 8.89 5.41
N LEU A 240 -3.48 8.47 6.16
CA LEU A 240 -4.86 8.78 5.80
C LEU A 240 -5.10 10.29 5.76
N ILE A 241 -4.60 11.04 6.74
CA ILE A 241 -4.73 12.50 6.79
C ILE A 241 -4.04 13.14 5.58
N ASP A 242 -2.85 12.68 5.24
CA ASP A 242 -2.10 13.18 4.10
C ASP A 242 -2.81 12.94 2.76
N GLY A 243 -3.28 11.72 2.54
CA GLY A 243 -3.88 11.30 1.26
C GLY A 243 -5.34 11.74 1.07
N TYR A 244 -6.13 11.81 2.14
CA TYR A 244 -7.60 11.94 2.03
C TYR A 244 -8.20 13.17 2.71
N LEU A 245 -7.46 13.90 3.56
CA LEU A 245 -7.94 15.16 4.11
C LEU A 245 -7.76 16.31 3.11
N ARG A 246 -8.44 16.18 1.97
CA ARG A 246 -8.50 17.15 0.87
C ARG A 246 -9.95 17.36 0.47
N SER A 247 -10.29 18.57 -0.02
CA SER A 247 -11.62 18.82 -0.59
C SER A 247 -11.87 17.89 -1.78
N GLY A 248 -13.11 17.41 -1.90
CA GLY A 248 -13.52 16.51 -2.99
C GLY A 248 -13.19 15.03 -2.80
N THR A 249 -12.51 14.62 -1.71
CA THR A 249 -12.34 13.18 -1.41
C THR A 249 -13.53 12.64 -0.62
N ARG A 250 -13.93 11.38 -0.90
CA ARG A 250 -15.05 10.69 -0.23
C ARG A 250 -14.87 10.62 1.29
N LEU A 251 -13.64 10.51 1.78
CA LEU A 251 -13.33 10.32 3.18
C LEU A 251 -13.15 11.63 3.97
N ASN A 252 -13.22 12.80 3.32
CA ASN A 252 -12.99 14.08 3.99
C ASN A 252 -13.95 14.28 5.18
N ILE A 253 -15.28 14.19 4.95
CA ILE A 253 -16.30 14.35 6.01
C ILE A 253 -16.17 13.28 7.09
N PRO A 254 -16.09 11.96 6.79
CA PRO A 254 -15.83 10.93 7.79
C PRO A 254 -14.59 11.17 8.65
N ILE A 255 -13.47 11.62 8.06
CA ILE A 255 -12.24 11.92 8.81
C ILE A 255 -12.48 13.03 9.82
N TRP A 256 -13.06 14.15 9.40
CA TRP A 256 -13.39 15.24 10.32
C TRP A 256 -14.36 14.82 11.41
N SER A 257 -15.40 14.04 11.07
CA SER A 257 -16.34 13.52 12.08
C SER A 257 -15.63 12.68 13.15
N VAL A 258 -14.73 11.79 12.77
CA VAL A 258 -13.95 10.98 13.71
C VAL A 258 -13.05 11.87 14.58
N LEU A 259 -12.32 12.83 13.99
CA LEU A 259 -11.42 13.73 14.72
C LEU A 259 -12.15 14.60 15.74
N ILE A 260 -13.38 15.06 15.44
CA ILE A 260 -14.18 15.90 16.33
C ILE A 260 -14.88 15.05 17.41
N LEU A 261 -15.44 13.91 17.04
CA LEU A 261 -16.24 13.09 17.97
C LEU A 261 -15.38 12.25 18.93
N ALA A 262 -14.16 11.89 18.56
CA ALA A 262 -13.33 11.04 19.42
C ALA A 262 -12.97 11.71 20.78
N PRO A 263 -12.58 12.99 20.88
CA PRO A 263 -12.37 13.65 22.17
C PRO A 263 -13.63 13.71 23.02
N PHE A 264 -14.79 13.94 22.40
CA PHE A 264 -16.07 13.94 23.10
C PHE A 264 -16.41 12.55 23.66
N GLY A 265 -16.20 11.49 22.88
CA GLY A 265 -16.34 10.10 23.34
C GLY A 265 -15.42 9.75 24.51
N LEU A 266 -14.17 10.24 24.48
CA LEU A 266 -13.23 10.10 25.59
C LEU A 266 -13.71 10.87 26.84
N TYR A 267 -14.18 12.10 26.70
CA TYR A 267 -14.75 12.87 27.80
C TYR A 267 -15.92 12.14 28.46
N VAL A 268 -16.86 11.59 27.68
CA VAL A 268 -18.00 10.80 28.19
C VAL A 268 -17.51 9.54 28.93
N ALA A 269 -16.50 8.84 28.37
CA ALA A 269 -15.93 7.66 28.99
C ALA A 269 -15.25 7.95 30.34
N PHE A 270 -14.56 9.09 30.47
CA PHE A 270 -13.96 9.52 31.74
C PHE A 270 -15.01 10.00 32.74
N SER A 271 -16.11 10.61 32.28
CA SER A 271 -17.17 11.15 33.14
C SER A 271 -18.13 10.06 33.64
N ASN A 272 -18.23 8.91 32.96
CA ASN A 272 -19.16 7.85 33.30
C ASN A 272 -18.58 6.46 33.02
N LEU A 273 -18.05 5.84 34.09
CA LEU A 273 -17.42 4.51 34.02
C LEU A 273 -18.39 3.43 33.48
N LEU A 274 -19.66 3.48 33.86
CA LEU A 274 -20.64 2.49 33.39
C LEU A 274 -20.82 2.57 31.87
N LEU A 275 -20.97 3.78 31.32
CA LEU A 275 -21.06 4.00 29.89
C LEU A 275 -19.77 3.58 29.18
N ALA A 276 -18.60 3.83 29.78
CA ALA A 276 -17.34 3.37 29.22
C ALA A 276 -17.26 1.84 29.13
N LEU A 277 -17.66 1.11 30.18
CA LEU A 277 -17.69 -0.35 30.19
C LEU A 277 -18.70 -0.93 29.19
N ILE A 278 -19.88 -0.31 29.07
CA ILE A 278 -20.88 -0.68 28.07
C ILE A 278 -20.31 -0.45 26.65
N ALA A 279 -19.72 0.70 26.37
CA ALA A 279 -19.14 1.00 25.08
C ALA A 279 -17.99 0.05 24.71
N LEU A 280 -17.18 -0.34 25.68
CA LEU A 280 -16.06 -1.29 25.50
C LEU A 280 -16.53 -2.64 24.94
N ALA A 281 -17.72 -3.10 25.31
CA ALA A 281 -18.29 -4.36 24.85
C ALA A 281 -19.23 -4.18 23.62
N VAL A 282 -20.11 -3.19 23.67
CA VAL A 282 -21.17 -3.02 22.67
C VAL A 282 -20.61 -2.57 21.32
N ILE A 283 -19.60 -1.68 21.30
CA ILE A 283 -19.06 -1.18 20.02
C ILE A 283 -18.42 -2.30 19.20
N PRO A 284 -17.48 -3.15 19.72
CA PRO A 284 -16.93 -4.26 18.94
C PRO A 284 -17.99 -5.28 18.53
N LEU A 285 -19.00 -5.53 19.37
CA LEU A 285 -20.11 -6.42 19.02
C LEU A 285 -20.95 -5.83 17.87
N SER A 286 -21.25 -4.53 17.90
CA SER A 286 -21.95 -3.85 16.83
C SER A 286 -21.16 -3.87 15.52
N VAL A 287 -19.84 -3.66 15.61
CA VAL A 287 -18.91 -3.79 14.46
C VAL A 287 -18.94 -5.22 13.93
N PHE A 288 -18.90 -6.24 14.79
CA PHE A 288 -18.97 -7.64 14.38
C PHE A 288 -20.26 -7.93 13.60
N VAL A 289 -21.43 -7.53 14.12
CA VAL A 289 -22.73 -7.74 13.47
C VAL A 289 -22.78 -6.98 12.12
N LEU A 290 -22.34 -5.72 12.12
CA LEU A 290 -22.31 -4.89 10.91
C LEU A 290 -21.44 -5.53 9.81
N VAL A 291 -20.22 -5.96 10.11
CA VAL A 291 -19.35 -6.51 9.08
C VAL A 291 -19.82 -7.87 8.58
N LEU A 292 -20.49 -8.66 9.39
CA LEU A 292 -21.19 -9.87 8.95
C LEU A 292 -22.29 -9.56 7.95
N SER A 293 -23.10 -8.52 8.21
CA SER A 293 -24.16 -8.08 7.27
C SER A 293 -23.61 -7.56 5.93
N LEU A 294 -22.34 -7.15 5.92
CA LEU A 294 -21.60 -6.75 4.70
C LEU A 294 -20.93 -7.94 3.97
N GLY A 295 -21.15 -9.17 4.44
CA GLY A 295 -20.64 -10.39 3.78
C GLY A 295 -19.22 -10.80 4.19
N VAL A 296 -18.63 -10.19 5.22
CA VAL A 296 -17.32 -10.59 5.75
C VAL A 296 -17.43 -11.96 6.43
N ARG A 297 -16.45 -12.84 6.20
CA ARG A 297 -16.42 -14.17 6.82
C ARG A 297 -16.37 -14.08 8.34
N VAL A 298 -17.09 -14.96 9.04
CA VAL A 298 -17.17 -14.98 10.53
C VAL A 298 -15.80 -14.91 11.19
N LYS A 299 -14.83 -15.70 10.73
CA LYS A 299 -13.46 -15.72 11.29
C LYS A 299 -12.76 -14.37 11.17
N ASP A 300 -12.95 -13.66 10.08
CA ASP A 300 -12.33 -12.36 9.81
C ASP A 300 -13.06 -11.24 10.58
N ALA A 301 -14.40 -11.34 10.72
CA ALA A 301 -15.21 -10.45 11.53
C ALA A 301 -14.87 -10.56 13.04
N LEU A 302 -14.65 -11.78 13.55
CA LEU A 302 -14.22 -12.02 14.94
C LEU A 302 -12.86 -11.36 15.21
N VAL A 303 -11.90 -11.52 14.31
CA VAL A 303 -10.58 -10.89 14.44
C VAL A 303 -10.69 -9.37 14.38
N LEU A 304 -11.53 -8.83 13.48
CA LEU A 304 -11.74 -7.38 13.37
C LEU A 304 -12.33 -6.83 14.68
N ALA A 305 -13.35 -7.47 15.23
CA ALA A 305 -13.96 -7.06 16.49
C ALA A 305 -12.99 -7.15 17.68
N SER A 306 -12.19 -8.22 17.78
CA SER A 306 -11.23 -8.40 18.90
C SER A 306 -10.06 -7.42 18.84
N LEU A 307 -9.62 -7.01 17.65
CA LEU A 307 -8.56 -6.02 17.46
C LEU A 307 -9.09 -4.58 17.32
N PHE A 308 -10.40 -4.37 17.42
CA PHE A 308 -11.04 -3.08 17.18
C PHE A 308 -10.43 -1.96 18.04
N TRP A 309 -10.42 -2.11 19.36
CA TRP A 309 -9.94 -1.08 20.27
C TRP A 309 -8.44 -0.78 20.15
N PRO A 310 -7.54 -1.78 20.19
CA PRO A 310 -6.12 -1.51 20.02
C PRO A 310 -5.82 -0.88 18.65
N PHE A 311 -6.51 -1.31 17.59
CA PHE A 311 -6.39 -0.69 16.28
C PHE A 311 -6.87 0.77 16.29
N SER A 312 -8.11 1.02 16.76
CA SER A 312 -8.74 2.34 16.71
C SER A 312 -7.96 3.38 17.51
N ILE A 313 -7.44 3.02 18.68
CA ILE A 313 -6.62 3.92 19.50
C ILE A 313 -5.34 4.32 18.74
N TYR A 314 -4.57 3.36 18.25
CA TYR A 314 -3.31 3.67 17.56
C TYR A 314 -3.53 4.36 16.21
N TYR A 315 -4.60 4.01 15.51
CA TYR A 315 -4.97 4.66 14.25
C TYR A 315 -5.36 6.12 14.48
N LEU A 316 -6.17 6.40 15.50
CA LEU A 316 -6.58 7.74 15.90
C LEU A 316 -5.39 8.60 16.34
N LEU A 317 -4.48 8.05 17.15
CA LEU A 317 -3.22 8.73 17.50
C LEU A 317 -2.42 9.09 16.23
N GLY A 318 -2.38 8.19 15.27
CA GLY A 318 -1.79 8.45 13.95
C GLY A 318 -2.48 9.57 13.18
N MET A 319 -3.82 9.62 13.21
CA MET A 319 -4.59 10.69 12.55
C MET A 319 -4.27 12.06 13.16
N TYR A 320 -4.26 12.19 14.50
CA TYR A 320 -3.88 13.44 15.16
C TYR A 320 -2.43 13.83 14.88
N TRP A 321 -1.52 12.85 14.86
CA TRP A 321 -0.14 13.09 14.47
C TRP A 321 -0.02 13.60 13.03
N GLY A 322 -0.75 12.98 12.08
CA GLY A 322 -0.84 13.43 10.69
C GLY A 322 -1.41 14.85 10.56
N LEU A 323 -2.43 15.17 11.37
CA LEU A 323 -3.02 16.51 11.42
C LEU A 323 -2.00 17.54 11.90
N TRP A 324 -1.26 17.23 12.95
CA TRP A 324 -0.20 18.09 13.47
C TRP A 324 0.92 18.29 12.43
N LEU A 325 1.35 17.25 11.74
CA LEU A 325 2.35 17.34 10.66
C LEU A 325 1.87 18.23 9.51
N LYS A 326 0.58 18.17 9.16
CA LYS A 326 -0.01 18.91 8.05
C LYS A 326 -0.18 20.41 8.36
N PHE A 327 -0.58 20.76 9.57
CA PHE A 327 -0.92 22.14 9.93
C PHE A 327 0.07 22.80 10.91
N GLY A 328 0.74 22.04 11.76
CA GLY A 328 1.65 22.57 12.78
C GLY A 328 2.97 23.13 12.22
N ARG A 329 3.41 22.71 11.03
CA ARG A 329 4.63 23.19 10.38
C ARG A 329 4.43 24.41 9.47
N ARG A 330 3.20 24.80 9.14
CA ARG A 330 2.96 26.00 8.32
C ARG A 330 3.39 27.31 9.02
N ASN A 331 3.52 27.29 10.36
CA ASN A 331 3.91 28.49 11.12
C ASN A 331 5.43 28.71 11.26
N THR A 332 6.27 27.72 10.88
CA THR A 332 7.74 27.87 11.02
C THR A 332 8.45 28.28 9.74
N SER A 333 7.78 28.27 8.60
CA SER A 333 8.34 28.70 7.31
C SER A 333 8.03 30.15 6.93
N SER A 334 7.25 30.88 7.75
CA SER A 334 6.98 32.32 7.58
C SER A 334 7.92 33.24 8.38
N GLU A 335 8.89 32.69 9.12
CA GLU A 335 9.90 33.48 9.86
C GLU A 335 11.30 33.45 9.22
N GLN A 336 11.44 32.91 8.00
CA GLN A 336 12.67 32.99 7.22
C GLN A 336 12.36 33.50 5.80
N LEU A 337 11.97 34.76 5.69
CA LEU A 337 12.07 35.62 4.51
C LEU A 337 12.55 36.99 4.95
#